data_3405166cae16fff3ecf8346ba2ffb798
#
_entry.id   3405166cae16fff3ecf8346ba2ffb798
#
_cell.length_a   1.000
_cell.length_b   1.000
_cell.length_c   1.000
_cell.angle_alpha   90.00
_cell.angle_beta   90.00
_cell.angle_gamma   90.00
#
_symmetry.space_group_name_H-M   'P 1'
#
loop_
_entity.id
_entity.type
_entity.pdbx_description
1 polymer ?
#
loop_
_entity_poly.entity_id
_entity_poly.type
_entity_poly.pdbx_seq_one_letter_code
_entity_poly.pdbx_strand_id
1 'polypeptide(L)'
;MIYSSSDIYIFENNFFTVSESGFWKLTKGSEIKASSKIGNIYLDNPYFTLIPNELTSHITLEEKKRFISNKEMDLNYLEDKISKYQTMIFWGIERKIQSEIKKKFPAINLKHFCETMIMSSNFDFKLNYFLGENCIYIASFNNQKLMLVNRYKIKSSEDSLYFILSVIKESKLINEPFNIECLGIEDKVLVSKLKDIFPNVQIEYDQHFNYKNL
;
A
#
# COMPACT_ATOMS: atom_id res chain seq x y z
N MET A 1 -14.18 -8.02 2.19
CA MET A 1 -12.85 -8.45 1.74
C MET A 1 -12.80 -8.27 0.23
N ILE A 2 -11.80 -7.51 -0.28
CA ILE A 2 -11.78 -7.04 -1.68
C ILE A 2 -10.73 -7.80 -2.52
N TYR A 3 -10.16 -8.87 -1.93
CA TYR A 3 -9.12 -9.64 -2.62
C TYR A 3 -9.73 -10.70 -3.51
N SER A 4 -9.38 -10.65 -4.79
CA SER A 4 -9.74 -11.70 -5.73
C SER A 4 -8.65 -12.77 -5.74
N SER A 5 -9.04 -14.04 -5.71
CA SER A 5 -8.11 -15.17 -5.87
C SER A 5 -7.36 -15.17 -7.21
N SER A 6 -7.73 -14.26 -8.11
CA SER A 6 -7.08 -14.06 -9.41
C SER A 6 -6.07 -12.92 -9.41
N ASP A 7 -5.90 -12.18 -8.32
CA ASP A 7 -4.95 -11.07 -8.25
C ASP A 7 -3.58 -11.55 -7.77
N ILE A 8 -2.53 -10.86 -8.24
CA ILE A 8 -1.14 -11.09 -7.86
C ILE A 8 -0.64 -9.82 -7.17
N TYR A 9 0.09 -10.00 -6.08
CA TYR A 9 0.73 -8.92 -5.37
C TYR A 9 2.24 -9.10 -5.43
N ILE A 10 2.96 -8.05 -5.84
CA ILE A 10 4.42 -8.03 -5.86
C ILE A 10 4.86 -6.98 -4.85
N PHE A 11 5.41 -7.46 -3.74
CA PHE A 11 5.87 -6.64 -2.64
C PHE A 11 7.29 -7.02 -2.24
N GLU A 12 8.18 -6.05 -2.18
CA GLU A 12 9.62 -6.25 -1.87
C GLU A 12 10.25 -7.40 -2.70
N ASN A 13 9.94 -7.47 -4.01
CA ASN A 13 10.36 -8.52 -4.95
C ASN A 13 9.79 -9.93 -4.69
N ASN A 14 8.90 -10.08 -3.72
CA ASN A 14 8.18 -11.31 -3.48
C ASN A 14 6.83 -11.30 -4.18
N PHE A 15 6.41 -12.48 -4.65
CA PHE A 15 5.12 -12.68 -5.30
C PHE A 15 4.15 -13.31 -4.30
N PHE A 16 2.97 -12.74 -4.19
CA PHE A 16 1.91 -13.27 -3.37
C PHE A 16 0.65 -13.48 -4.19
N THR A 17 -0.05 -14.56 -3.89
CA THR A 17 -1.41 -14.82 -4.37
C THR A 17 -2.33 -14.91 -3.16
N VAL A 18 -3.62 -14.72 -3.36
CA VAL A 18 -4.61 -14.88 -2.29
C VAL A 18 -5.25 -16.26 -2.43
N SER A 19 -5.24 -17.03 -1.34
CA SER A 19 -5.91 -18.33 -1.27
C SER A 19 -7.44 -18.17 -1.29
N GLU A 20 -8.18 -19.26 -1.52
CA GLU A 20 -9.66 -19.26 -1.44
C GLU A 20 -10.17 -18.86 -0.04
N SER A 21 -9.38 -19.11 1.00
CA SER A 21 -9.66 -18.67 2.38
C SER A 21 -9.28 -17.21 2.66
N GLY A 22 -8.77 -16.48 1.67
CA GLY A 22 -8.43 -15.07 1.77
C GLY A 22 -7.02 -14.78 2.32
N PHE A 23 -6.22 -15.79 2.65
CA PHE A 23 -4.85 -15.60 3.14
C PHE A 23 -3.86 -15.37 2.00
N TRP A 24 -2.89 -14.52 2.23
CA TRP A 24 -1.77 -14.33 1.33
C TRP A 24 -0.84 -15.54 1.37
N LYS A 25 -0.47 -16.02 0.20
CA LYS A 25 0.45 -17.12 0.01
C LYS A 25 1.64 -16.67 -0.80
N LEU A 26 2.84 -16.86 -0.25
CA LEU A 26 4.09 -16.66 -0.99
C LEU A 26 4.15 -17.67 -2.14
N THR A 27 4.39 -17.17 -3.35
CA THR A 27 4.37 -17.97 -4.57
C THR A 27 5.64 -17.69 -5.36
N LYS A 28 6.32 -18.74 -5.85
CA LYS A 28 7.47 -18.53 -6.73
C LYS A 28 7.00 -17.94 -8.05
N GLY A 29 7.68 -16.91 -8.55
CA GLY A 29 7.32 -16.27 -9.82
C GLY A 29 7.24 -17.24 -11.01
N SER A 30 7.98 -18.37 -10.98
CA SER A 30 7.92 -19.45 -11.96
C SER A 30 6.63 -20.31 -11.89
N GLU A 31 5.97 -20.35 -10.73
CA GLU A 31 4.73 -21.10 -10.51
C GLU A 31 3.49 -20.34 -10.97
N ILE A 32 3.62 -19.01 -11.15
CA ILE A 32 2.53 -18.19 -11.65
C ILE A 32 2.39 -18.42 -13.14
N LYS A 33 1.39 -19.20 -13.50
CA LYS A 33 1.06 -19.43 -14.91
C LYS A 33 0.34 -18.21 -15.47
N ALA A 34 0.69 -17.82 -16.68
CA ALA A 34 -0.04 -16.83 -17.45
C ALA A 34 -1.42 -17.38 -17.84
N SER A 35 -2.31 -17.52 -16.86
CA SER A 35 -3.68 -17.95 -17.11
C SER A 35 -4.53 -16.75 -17.47
N SER A 36 -5.51 -16.95 -18.35
CA SER A 36 -6.49 -15.93 -18.76
C SER A 36 -7.39 -15.40 -17.62
N LYS A 37 -7.17 -15.85 -16.39
CA LYS A 37 -7.97 -15.52 -15.20
C LYS A 37 -7.27 -14.59 -14.21
N ILE A 38 -6.04 -14.10 -14.51
CA ILE A 38 -5.39 -13.11 -13.64
C ILE A 38 -6.09 -11.77 -13.84
N GLY A 39 -6.61 -11.18 -12.77
CA GLY A 39 -7.33 -9.92 -12.78
C GLY A 39 -6.38 -8.72 -12.81
N ASN A 40 -5.63 -8.52 -11.73
CA ASN A 40 -4.70 -7.41 -11.58
C ASN A 40 -3.35 -7.89 -11.04
N ILE A 41 -2.31 -7.08 -11.28
CA ILE A 41 -1.04 -7.18 -10.56
C ILE A 41 -0.84 -5.89 -9.77
N TYR A 42 -0.78 -6.02 -8.45
CA TYR A 42 -0.48 -4.92 -7.53
C TYR A 42 1.02 -4.87 -7.26
N LEU A 43 1.62 -3.72 -7.49
CA LEU A 43 3.06 -3.52 -7.39
C LEU A 43 3.44 -2.61 -6.24
N ASP A 44 4.36 -3.07 -5.39
CA ASP A 44 5.10 -2.21 -4.46
C ASP A 44 6.04 -1.30 -5.27
N ASN A 45 5.83 0.00 -5.16
CA ASN A 45 6.61 0.99 -5.88
C ASN A 45 6.71 2.28 -5.06
N PRO A 46 7.93 2.87 -4.90
CA PRO A 46 8.10 4.10 -4.14
C PRO A 46 7.69 5.37 -4.91
N TYR A 47 7.46 5.26 -6.21
CA TYR A 47 7.21 6.41 -7.10
C TYR A 47 5.71 6.64 -7.28
N PHE A 48 5.05 7.20 -6.25
CA PHE A 48 3.63 7.51 -6.33
C PHE A 48 3.25 8.75 -5.53
N THR A 49 2.09 9.30 -5.84
CA THR A 49 1.43 10.35 -5.08
C THR A 49 -0.09 10.21 -5.18
N LEU A 50 -0.80 10.75 -4.20
CA LEU A 50 -2.25 10.87 -4.26
C LEU A 50 -2.64 12.25 -4.78
N ILE A 51 -3.59 12.28 -5.72
CA ILE A 51 -4.11 13.51 -6.29
C ILE A 51 -5.64 13.51 -6.12
N PRO A 52 -6.22 14.47 -5.37
CA PRO A 52 -7.66 14.63 -5.30
C PRO A 52 -8.27 14.78 -6.70
N ASN A 53 -9.41 14.16 -6.95
CA ASN A 53 -10.04 14.18 -8.28
C ASN A 53 -10.34 15.60 -8.77
N GLU A 54 -10.71 16.50 -7.87
CA GLU A 54 -10.95 17.92 -8.16
C GLU A 54 -9.73 18.65 -8.72
N LEU A 55 -8.52 18.20 -8.39
CA LEU A 55 -7.27 18.79 -8.86
C LEU A 55 -6.76 18.16 -10.16
N THR A 56 -7.28 17.00 -10.56
CA THR A 56 -6.71 16.24 -11.70
C THR A 56 -6.79 17.00 -13.03
N SER A 57 -7.80 17.84 -13.23
CA SER A 57 -7.96 18.67 -14.42
C SER A 57 -7.13 19.96 -14.40
N HIS A 58 -6.59 20.33 -13.24
CA HIS A 58 -5.84 21.57 -13.04
C HIS A 58 -4.33 21.34 -12.98
N ILE A 59 -3.89 20.09 -12.86
CA ILE A 59 -2.48 19.73 -12.75
C ILE A 59 -2.03 19.05 -14.04
N THR A 60 -0.99 19.61 -14.65
CA THR A 60 -0.39 19.04 -15.87
C THR A 60 0.36 17.73 -15.59
N LEU A 61 0.63 16.95 -16.64
CA LEU A 61 1.42 15.71 -16.49
C LEU A 61 2.82 16.00 -15.92
N GLU A 62 3.45 17.09 -16.34
CA GLU A 62 4.80 17.45 -15.85
C GLU A 62 4.79 17.82 -14.36
N GLU A 63 3.75 18.49 -13.89
CA GLU A 63 3.57 18.77 -12.46
C GLU A 63 3.34 17.48 -11.67
N LYS A 64 2.49 16.57 -12.18
CA LYS A 64 2.28 15.25 -11.55
C LYS A 64 3.58 14.48 -11.40
N LYS A 65 4.43 14.47 -12.43
CA LYS A 65 5.76 13.81 -12.40
C LYS A 65 6.66 14.38 -11.32
N ARG A 66 6.66 15.71 -11.12
CA ARG A 66 7.46 16.39 -10.08
C ARG A 66 7.06 15.98 -8.65
N PHE A 67 5.80 15.64 -8.42
CA PHE A 67 5.36 15.13 -7.10
C PHE A 67 5.96 13.75 -6.77
N ILE A 68 6.32 12.96 -7.79
CA ILE A 68 6.89 11.63 -7.61
C ILE A 68 8.41 11.68 -7.51
N SER A 69 9.05 12.45 -8.37
CA SER A 69 10.52 12.55 -8.41
C SER A 69 10.97 13.86 -9.04
N ASN A 70 11.96 14.48 -8.41
CA ASN A 70 12.65 15.65 -8.96
C ASN A 70 13.77 15.26 -9.94
N LYS A 71 14.00 13.97 -10.15
CA LYS A 71 15.03 13.45 -11.07
C LYS A 71 14.36 12.93 -12.33
N GLU A 72 15.02 13.14 -13.46
CA GLU A 72 14.63 12.52 -14.71
C GLU A 72 14.81 11.00 -14.61
N MET A 73 13.73 10.26 -14.72
CA MET A 73 13.70 8.81 -14.59
C MET A 73 12.98 8.22 -15.79
N ASP A 74 13.46 7.07 -16.25
CA ASP A 74 12.83 6.31 -17.36
C ASP A 74 11.61 5.53 -16.85
N LEU A 75 10.55 6.27 -16.52
CA LEU A 75 9.30 5.74 -15.98
C LEU A 75 8.17 5.82 -17.02
N ASN A 76 7.32 4.80 -17.03
CA ASN A 76 5.97 4.89 -17.55
C ASN A 76 5.03 5.28 -16.40
N TYR A 77 4.13 6.24 -16.66
CA TYR A 77 3.21 6.76 -15.66
C TYR A 77 1.83 6.15 -15.83
N LEU A 78 1.24 5.79 -14.71
CA LEU A 78 -0.06 5.13 -14.60
C LEU A 78 -0.95 5.88 -13.60
N GLU A 79 -2.26 5.67 -13.72
CA GLU A 79 -3.28 6.31 -12.89
C GLU A 79 -4.28 5.26 -12.41
N ASP A 80 -4.43 5.12 -11.09
CA ASP A 80 -5.42 4.26 -10.46
C ASP A 80 -6.48 5.12 -9.77
N LYS A 81 -7.72 5.09 -10.25
CA LYS A 81 -8.81 5.88 -9.67
C LYS A 81 -9.41 5.18 -8.46
N ILE A 82 -9.47 5.89 -7.34
CA ILE A 82 -10.08 5.43 -6.09
C ILE A 82 -11.38 6.21 -5.86
N SER A 83 -12.44 5.74 -6.49
CA SER A 83 -13.74 6.45 -6.47
C SER A 83 -14.30 6.64 -5.05
N LYS A 84 -14.11 5.66 -4.15
CA LYS A 84 -14.55 5.72 -2.76
C LYS A 84 -14.04 6.96 -2.02
N TYR A 85 -12.84 7.43 -2.32
CA TYR A 85 -12.19 8.57 -1.66
C TYR A 85 -12.01 9.77 -2.58
N GLN A 86 -12.62 9.76 -3.77
CA GLN A 86 -12.51 10.84 -4.76
C GLN A 86 -11.05 11.25 -5.00
N THR A 87 -10.18 10.27 -5.11
CA THR A 87 -8.75 10.46 -5.33
C THR A 87 -8.21 9.54 -6.41
N MET A 88 -7.03 9.85 -6.88
CA MET A 88 -6.30 9.08 -7.87
C MET A 88 -4.90 8.82 -7.33
N ILE A 89 -4.41 7.61 -7.50
CA ILE A 89 -3.00 7.27 -7.32
C ILE A 89 -2.32 7.53 -8.66
N PHE A 90 -1.45 8.51 -8.71
CA PHE A 90 -0.56 8.74 -9.85
C PHE A 90 0.81 8.13 -9.52
N TRP A 91 1.32 7.23 -10.37
CA TRP A 91 2.54 6.50 -10.06
C TRP A 91 3.36 6.19 -11.30
N GLY A 92 4.66 5.95 -11.09
CA GLY A 92 5.60 5.63 -12.15
C GLY A 92 6.18 4.23 -12.00
N ILE A 93 6.30 3.49 -13.09
CA ILE A 93 6.95 2.18 -13.15
C ILE A 93 8.11 2.23 -14.14
N GLU A 94 9.25 1.64 -13.80
CA GLU A 94 10.36 1.50 -14.73
C GLU A 94 9.91 0.75 -15.99
N ARG A 95 10.24 1.28 -17.16
CA ARG A 95 9.84 0.69 -18.46
C ARG A 95 10.30 -0.74 -18.62
N LYS A 96 11.47 -1.06 -18.10
CA LYS A 96 12.03 -2.41 -18.15
C LYS A 96 11.13 -3.39 -17.35
N ILE A 97 10.80 -3.03 -16.12
CA ILE A 97 9.93 -3.86 -15.23
C ILE A 97 8.56 -4.04 -15.88
N GLN A 98 7.94 -2.97 -16.36
CA GLN A 98 6.65 -3.06 -17.03
C GLN A 98 6.70 -3.98 -18.26
N SER A 99 7.76 -3.87 -19.07
CA SER A 99 7.94 -4.70 -20.26
C SER A 99 8.08 -6.19 -19.89
N GLU A 100 8.83 -6.52 -18.86
CA GLU A 100 8.99 -7.89 -18.36
C GLU A 100 7.66 -8.48 -17.86
N ILE A 101 6.90 -7.71 -17.11
CA ILE A 101 5.56 -8.13 -16.63
C ILE A 101 4.62 -8.35 -17.83
N LYS A 102 4.55 -7.41 -18.77
CA LYS A 102 3.68 -7.50 -19.95
C LYS A 102 4.06 -8.64 -20.89
N LYS A 103 5.34 -8.99 -20.99
CA LYS A 103 5.76 -10.19 -21.75
C LYS A 103 5.19 -11.47 -21.15
N LYS A 104 5.13 -11.57 -19.83
CA LYS A 104 4.60 -12.74 -19.12
C LYS A 104 3.08 -12.72 -19.03
N PHE A 105 2.49 -11.53 -18.89
CA PHE A 105 1.05 -11.30 -18.68
C PHE A 105 0.53 -10.20 -19.61
N PRO A 106 0.31 -10.48 -20.91
CA PRO A 106 0.04 -9.44 -21.91
C PRO A 106 -1.22 -8.59 -21.66
N ALA A 107 -2.26 -9.17 -21.10
CA ALA A 107 -3.57 -8.52 -20.89
C ALA A 107 -3.81 -8.05 -19.45
N ILE A 108 -2.75 -7.98 -18.62
CA ILE A 108 -2.88 -7.66 -17.21
C ILE A 108 -3.06 -6.17 -16.95
N ASN A 109 -3.90 -5.84 -15.97
CA ASN A 109 -3.94 -4.50 -15.39
C ASN A 109 -2.88 -4.39 -14.29
N LEU A 110 -2.06 -3.35 -14.39
CA LEU A 110 -1.10 -3.00 -13.34
C LEU A 110 -1.74 -1.98 -12.41
N LYS A 111 -1.61 -2.22 -11.11
CA LYS A 111 -2.14 -1.40 -10.03
C LYS A 111 -1.03 -1.09 -9.03
N HIS A 112 -1.14 0.04 -8.36
CA HIS A 112 -0.23 0.37 -7.27
C HIS A 112 -0.65 -0.33 -5.98
N PHE A 113 0.33 -0.87 -5.24
CA PHE A 113 0.07 -1.62 -4.00
C PHE A 113 -0.73 -0.81 -2.95
N CYS A 114 -0.54 0.51 -2.86
CA CYS A 114 -1.27 1.32 -1.89
C CYS A 114 -2.79 1.35 -2.13
N GLU A 115 -3.28 1.01 -3.33
CA GLU A 115 -4.72 0.81 -3.57
C GLU A 115 -5.28 -0.26 -2.63
N THR A 116 -4.53 -1.34 -2.41
CA THR A 116 -4.88 -2.42 -1.50
C THR A 116 -5.08 -1.90 -0.07
N MET A 117 -4.14 -1.08 0.41
CA MET A 117 -4.19 -0.45 1.74
C MET A 117 -5.42 0.45 1.91
N ILE A 118 -5.70 1.24 0.87
CA ILE A 118 -6.82 2.20 0.90
C ILE A 118 -8.16 1.46 0.87
N MET A 119 -8.26 0.41 0.05
CA MET A 119 -9.52 -0.29 -0.17
C MET A 119 -9.84 -1.32 0.90
N SER A 120 -8.81 -1.89 1.56
CA SER A 120 -8.99 -2.83 2.67
C SER A 120 -9.38 -2.16 3.98
N SER A 121 -9.20 -0.83 4.08
CA SER A 121 -9.46 -0.11 5.32
C SER A 121 -10.87 -0.35 5.84
N ASN A 122 -10.96 -0.90 7.05
CA ASN A 122 -12.17 -0.90 7.83
C ASN A 122 -12.39 0.53 8.39
N PHE A 123 -13.62 1.04 8.32
CA PHE A 123 -13.94 2.39 8.81
C PHE A 123 -13.72 2.58 10.32
N ASP A 124 -13.61 1.47 11.06
CA ASP A 124 -13.34 1.49 12.49
C ASP A 124 -11.88 1.83 12.82
N PHE A 125 -10.98 1.69 11.83
CA PHE A 125 -9.57 2.00 11.99
C PHE A 125 -9.21 3.30 11.27
N LYS A 126 -8.65 4.24 12.02
CA LYS A 126 -8.22 5.53 11.49
C LYS A 126 -6.77 5.55 11.01
N LEU A 127 -6.00 4.52 11.34
CA LEU A 127 -4.63 4.33 10.88
C LEU A 127 -4.39 2.87 10.54
N ASN A 128 -3.96 2.62 9.32
CA ASN A 128 -3.55 1.30 8.85
C ASN A 128 -2.08 1.37 8.46
N TYR A 129 -1.29 0.37 8.84
CA TYR A 129 0.05 0.23 8.28
C TYR A 129 0.28 -1.18 7.74
N PHE A 130 1.07 -1.26 6.68
CA PHE A 130 1.57 -2.53 6.14
C PHE A 130 3.09 -2.54 6.30
N LEU A 131 3.58 -3.46 7.15
CA LEU A 131 4.99 -3.59 7.45
C LEU A 131 5.63 -4.65 6.56
N GLY A 132 6.62 -4.24 5.78
CA GLY A 132 7.54 -5.09 5.05
C GLY A 132 8.89 -5.25 5.75
N GLU A 133 9.85 -5.85 5.06
CA GLU A 133 11.22 -6.00 5.59
C GLU A 133 12.00 -4.69 5.54
N ASN A 134 11.82 -3.91 4.47
CA ASN A 134 12.59 -2.70 4.20
C ASN A 134 11.72 -1.44 4.01
N CYS A 135 10.42 -1.58 4.12
CA CYS A 135 9.52 -0.44 4.01
C CYS A 135 8.25 -0.62 4.83
N ILE A 136 7.62 0.49 5.13
CA ILE A 136 6.30 0.56 5.73
C ILE A 136 5.40 1.45 4.88
N TYR A 137 4.21 0.97 4.56
CA TYR A 137 3.12 1.80 4.07
C TYR A 137 2.26 2.22 5.26
N ILE A 138 1.84 3.47 5.28
CA ILE A 138 0.93 3.98 6.32
C ILE A 138 -0.19 4.75 5.62
N ALA A 139 -1.42 4.38 5.94
CA ALA A 139 -2.62 5.10 5.53
C ALA A 139 -3.34 5.66 6.75
N SER A 140 -3.77 6.91 6.68
CA SER A 140 -4.56 7.54 7.74
C SER A 140 -5.89 8.05 7.20
N PHE A 141 -6.91 7.95 8.05
CA PHE A 141 -8.28 8.32 7.72
C PHE A 141 -8.85 9.20 8.84
N ASN A 142 -9.68 10.16 8.47
CA ASN A 142 -10.45 10.95 9.42
C ASN A 142 -11.86 11.19 8.85
N ASN A 143 -12.90 10.90 9.66
CA ASN A 143 -14.29 11.03 9.24
C ASN A 143 -14.57 10.36 7.88
N GLN A 144 -14.07 9.14 7.70
CA GLN A 144 -14.18 8.36 6.46
C GLN A 144 -13.48 8.98 5.24
N LYS A 145 -12.67 10.03 5.43
CA LYS A 145 -11.84 10.62 4.39
C LYS A 145 -10.42 10.08 4.48
N LEU A 146 -9.85 9.77 3.33
CA LEU A 146 -8.43 9.45 3.24
C LEU A 146 -7.64 10.75 3.43
N MET A 147 -6.81 10.80 4.48
CA MET A 147 -5.99 11.97 4.81
C MET A 147 -4.60 11.87 4.20
N LEU A 148 -4.01 10.68 4.26
CA LEU A 148 -2.66 10.43 3.77
C LEU A 148 -2.49 8.94 3.46
N VAL A 149 -1.74 8.64 2.40
CA VAL A 149 -1.04 7.35 2.22
C VAL A 149 0.37 7.64 1.81
N ASN A 150 1.32 7.01 2.46
CA ASN A 150 2.72 7.13 2.09
C ASN A 150 3.48 5.83 2.32
N ARG A 151 4.63 5.71 1.66
CA ARG A 151 5.58 4.61 1.76
C ARG A 151 6.90 5.16 2.29
N TYR A 152 7.38 4.59 3.35
CA TYR A 152 8.65 4.97 3.97
C TYR A 152 9.63 3.81 3.92
N LYS A 153 10.89 4.10 3.62
CA LYS A 153 11.97 3.13 3.75
C LYS A 153 12.36 3.03 5.22
N ILE A 154 12.48 1.81 5.72
CA ILE A 154 12.82 1.53 7.12
C ILE A 154 14.05 0.62 7.19
N LYS A 155 14.73 0.61 8.34
CA LYS A 155 15.84 -0.26 8.66
C LYS A 155 15.65 -0.94 10.02
N SER A 156 14.71 -0.42 10.83
CA SER A 156 14.44 -0.90 12.19
C SER A 156 13.00 -0.66 12.61
N SER A 157 12.59 -1.28 13.72
CA SER A 157 11.28 -1.01 14.36
C SER A 157 11.18 0.44 14.85
N GLU A 158 12.30 1.08 15.21
CA GLU A 158 12.34 2.49 15.61
C GLU A 158 11.99 3.42 14.45
N ASP A 159 12.50 3.13 13.24
CA ASP A 159 12.12 3.88 12.03
C ASP A 159 10.61 3.75 11.79
N SER A 160 10.07 2.53 11.92
CA SER A 160 8.64 2.26 11.76
C SER A 160 7.81 3.05 12.77
N LEU A 161 8.22 3.03 14.04
CA LEU A 161 7.58 3.79 15.10
C LEU A 161 7.60 5.29 14.80
N TYR A 162 8.75 5.81 14.40
CA TYR A 162 8.92 7.23 14.05
C TYR A 162 7.93 7.66 12.95
N PHE A 163 7.82 6.89 11.86
CA PHE A 163 6.92 7.24 10.77
C PHE A 163 5.45 7.12 11.16
N ILE A 164 5.08 6.09 11.95
CA ILE A 164 3.71 5.96 12.48
C ILE A 164 3.35 7.18 13.33
N LEU A 165 4.21 7.58 14.27
CA LEU A 165 3.98 8.74 15.13
C LEU A 165 3.91 10.05 14.32
N SER A 166 4.75 10.19 13.30
CA SER A 166 4.72 11.36 12.40
C SER A 166 3.38 11.45 11.67
N VAL A 167 2.88 10.34 11.13
CA VAL A 167 1.57 10.30 10.44
C VAL A 167 0.42 10.58 11.40
N ILE A 168 0.43 10.02 12.61
CA ILE A 168 -0.58 10.30 13.64
C ILE A 168 -0.63 11.81 13.94
N LYS A 169 0.53 12.44 14.08
CA LYS A 169 0.65 13.88 14.33
C LYS A 169 0.14 14.72 13.15
N GLU A 170 0.61 14.43 11.95
CA GLU A 170 0.24 15.15 10.72
C GLU A 170 -1.25 15.04 10.40
N SER A 171 -1.83 13.85 10.62
CA SER A 171 -3.26 13.58 10.42
C SER A 171 -4.13 14.07 11.58
N LYS A 172 -3.53 14.68 12.63
CA LYS A 172 -4.20 15.19 13.84
C LYS A 172 -4.99 14.12 14.60
N LEU A 173 -4.65 12.85 14.44
CA LEU A 173 -5.34 11.73 15.11
C LEU A 173 -5.12 11.74 16.63
N ILE A 174 -4.04 12.33 17.11
CA ILE A 174 -3.71 12.40 18.53
C ILE A 174 -4.81 13.05 19.39
N ASN A 175 -5.65 13.88 18.78
CA ASN A 175 -6.71 14.61 19.47
C ASN A 175 -8.08 13.89 19.42
N GLU A 176 -8.15 12.72 18.83
CA GLU A 176 -9.39 11.96 18.61
C GLU A 176 -9.20 10.50 18.99
N PRO A 177 -10.25 9.78 19.35
CA PRO A 177 -10.18 8.32 19.45
C PRO A 177 -9.82 7.71 18.09
N PHE A 178 -8.82 6.84 18.05
CA PHE A 178 -8.43 6.12 16.86
C PHE A 178 -7.99 4.69 17.19
N ASN A 179 -8.04 3.82 16.20
CA ASN A 179 -7.56 2.45 16.26
C ASN A 179 -6.50 2.25 15.18
N ILE A 180 -5.64 1.26 15.36
CA ILE A 180 -4.56 0.91 14.43
C ILE A 180 -4.79 -0.51 13.91
N GLU A 181 -4.84 -0.65 12.59
CA GLU A 181 -4.81 -1.94 11.91
C GLU A 181 -3.40 -2.23 11.41
N CYS A 182 -2.88 -3.38 11.81
CA CYS A 182 -1.54 -3.82 11.45
C CYS A 182 -1.63 -4.90 10.37
N LEU A 183 -0.91 -4.71 9.28
CA LEU A 183 -0.85 -5.59 8.13
C LEU A 183 0.61 -5.97 7.84
N GLY A 184 0.83 -7.08 7.17
CA GLY A 184 2.16 -7.50 6.76
C GLY A 184 2.92 -8.27 7.84
N ILE A 185 4.17 -7.89 8.12
CA ILE A 185 5.01 -8.56 9.10
C ILE A 185 4.56 -8.21 10.52
N GLU A 186 4.36 -9.23 11.35
CA GLU A 186 4.10 -9.01 12.78
C GLU A 186 5.38 -8.56 13.51
N ASP A 187 5.38 -7.34 14.03
CA ASP A 187 6.44 -6.81 14.88
C ASP A 187 5.90 -6.54 16.30
N LYS A 188 6.12 -7.52 17.20
CA LYS A 188 5.68 -7.44 18.60
C LYS A 188 6.33 -6.30 19.37
N VAL A 189 7.59 -5.95 19.04
CA VAL A 189 8.31 -4.85 19.68
C VAL A 189 7.67 -3.51 19.32
N LEU A 190 7.40 -3.30 18.02
CA LEU A 190 6.70 -2.11 17.54
C LEU A 190 5.34 -1.97 18.20
N VAL A 191 4.54 -3.04 18.23
CA VAL A 191 3.20 -3.02 18.85
C VAL A 191 3.27 -2.74 20.36
N SER A 192 4.25 -3.33 21.08
CA SER A 192 4.43 -3.02 22.49
C SER A 192 4.71 -1.53 22.71
N LYS A 193 5.63 -0.94 21.95
CA LYS A 193 5.96 0.48 22.04
C LYS A 193 4.75 1.38 21.70
N LEU A 194 3.95 1.00 20.71
CA LEU A 194 2.73 1.74 20.37
C LEU A 194 1.70 1.70 21.51
N LYS A 195 1.54 0.54 22.18
CA LYS A 195 0.66 0.40 23.36
C LYS A 195 1.16 1.20 24.55
N ASP A 196 2.48 1.29 24.76
CA ASP A 196 3.06 2.10 25.84
C ASP A 196 2.78 3.60 25.62
N ILE A 197 2.82 4.05 24.38
CA ILE A 197 2.55 5.47 24.02
C ILE A 197 1.05 5.75 24.00
N PHE A 198 0.24 4.81 23.51
CA PHE A 198 -1.21 4.94 23.35
C PHE A 198 -1.95 3.79 24.05
N PRO A 199 -2.03 3.79 25.40
CA PRO A 199 -2.57 2.66 26.16
C PRO A 199 -4.05 2.37 25.89
N ASN A 200 -4.81 3.35 25.40
CA ASN A 200 -6.24 3.23 25.09
C ASN A 200 -6.52 2.97 23.60
N VAL A 201 -5.49 2.85 22.77
CA VAL A 201 -5.65 2.58 21.34
C VAL A 201 -5.77 1.07 21.11
N GLN A 202 -6.82 0.67 20.42
CA GLN A 202 -6.98 -0.70 19.96
C GLN A 202 -6.03 -0.93 18.79
N ILE A 203 -5.19 -1.97 18.90
CA ILE A 203 -4.23 -2.37 17.86
C ILE A 203 -4.55 -3.80 17.48
N GLU A 204 -4.93 -4.01 16.23
CA GLU A 204 -5.30 -5.32 15.71
C GLU A 204 -4.43 -5.72 14.53
N TYR A 205 -4.09 -7.00 14.45
CA TYR A 205 -3.45 -7.60 13.28
C TYR A 205 -4.50 -8.21 12.35
N ASP A 206 -4.46 -7.82 11.09
CA ASP A 206 -5.15 -8.59 10.06
C ASP A 206 -4.30 -9.80 9.66
N GLN A 207 -4.72 -10.97 10.13
CA GLN A 207 -4.02 -12.23 9.89
C GLN A 207 -3.95 -12.60 8.41
N HIS A 208 -4.87 -12.12 7.58
CA HIS A 208 -4.90 -12.41 6.15
C HIS A 208 -3.68 -11.83 5.41
N PHE A 209 -3.03 -10.78 5.94
CA PHE A 209 -1.86 -10.13 5.35
C PHE A 209 -0.53 -10.56 5.98
N ASN A 210 -0.51 -11.47 6.93
CA ASN A 210 0.73 -11.88 7.56
C ASN A 210 1.44 -12.93 6.70
N TYR A 211 2.48 -12.54 5.99
CA TYR A 211 3.22 -13.42 5.09
C TYR A 211 4.48 -14.07 5.70
N LYS A 212 4.86 -13.71 6.95
CA LYS A 212 5.98 -14.40 7.65
C LYS A 212 5.56 -15.70 8.34
N ASN A 213 4.28 -15.91 8.56
CA ASN A 213 3.76 -17.15 9.14
C ASN A 213 3.43 -18.21 8.07
N LEU A 214 3.87 -18.01 6.85
CA LEU A 214 3.79 -18.91 5.72
C LEU A 214 5.18 -19.50 5.45
#